data_1745d28e0ca3372748efeb2825dab99b
#
_entry.id   1745d28e0ca3372748efeb2825dab99b
#
_cell.length_a   1.000
_cell.length_b   1.000
_cell.length_c   1.000
_cell.angle_alpha   90.00
_cell.angle_beta   90.00
_cell.angle_gamma   90.00
#
_symmetry.space_group_name_H-M   'P 1'
#
loop_
_entity.id
_entity.type
_entity.pdbx_description
1 polymer ?
#
loop_
_entity_poly.entity_id
_entity_poly.type
_entity_poly.pdbx_seq_one_letter_code
_entity_poly.pdbx_strand_id
1 'polypeptide(L)'
;NNFINNGMINHSNIDTQAKKIIDQFNVVTPGIDAKASSLSGGNLQKFVIGREILTKPKLLIISHPTWGIDAGAEHAIRKSLIELAKNGTSIIVISQDLDELFEISHSISVIFNGQLSKSYETKNISVSEIGLLMGGKGID
;
A
#
# COMPACT_ATOMS: atom_id res chain seq x y z
N ASN A 1 -0.41 -13.39 17.57
CA ASN A 1 0.86 -13.14 16.88
C ASN A 1 1.51 -14.48 16.54
N ASN A 2 1.36 -14.95 15.31
CA ASN A 2 1.84 -16.28 14.87
C ASN A 2 3.37 -16.40 14.82
N PHE A 3 4.11 -15.34 15.16
CA PHE A 3 5.59 -15.32 15.12
C PHE A 3 6.25 -15.57 16.46
N ILE A 4 5.46 -15.60 17.54
CA ILE A 4 5.97 -15.90 18.89
C ILE A 4 5.15 -17.04 19.47
N ASN A 5 5.85 -18.10 19.90
CA ASN A 5 5.26 -19.24 20.59
C ASN A 5 5.97 -19.39 21.93
N ASN A 6 5.22 -19.32 23.04
CA ASN A 6 5.76 -19.42 24.42
C ASN A 6 6.96 -18.48 24.69
N GLY A 7 6.92 -17.25 24.15
CA GLY A 7 7.99 -16.27 24.32
C GLY A 7 9.22 -16.46 23.40
N MET A 8 9.23 -17.50 22.56
CA MET A 8 10.29 -17.76 21.58
C MET A 8 9.84 -17.43 20.16
N ILE A 9 10.78 -16.96 19.34
CA ILE A 9 10.55 -16.65 17.93
C ILE A 9 10.31 -17.95 17.16
N ASN A 10 9.22 -18.00 16.40
CA ASN A 10 8.90 -19.12 15.51
C ASN A 10 9.50 -18.86 14.11
N HIS A 11 10.74 -19.26 13.90
CA HIS A 11 11.47 -19.08 12.64
C HIS A 11 10.75 -19.73 11.45
N SER A 12 10.19 -20.94 11.61
CA SER A 12 9.48 -21.63 10.52
C SER A 12 8.28 -20.82 9.99
N ASN A 13 7.53 -20.16 10.87
CA ASN A 13 6.42 -19.29 10.45
C ASN A 13 6.92 -18.02 9.77
N ILE A 14 8.04 -17.45 10.23
CA ILE A 14 8.66 -16.28 9.60
C ILE A 14 9.11 -16.62 8.19
N ASP A 15 9.82 -17.73 8.01
CA ASP A 15 10.32 -18.21 6.72
C ASP A 15 9.18 -18.47 5.73
N THR A 16 8.11 -19.11 6.21
CA THR A 16 6.92 -19.37 5.41
C THR A 16 6.26 -18.07 4.93
N GLN A 17 6.15 -17.08 5.82
CA GLN A 17 5.59 -15.77 5.47
C GLN A 17 6.51 -15.01 4.53
N ALA A 18 7.83 -15.02 4.77
CA ALA A 18 8.80 -14.35 3.90
C ALA A 18 8.74 -14.93 2.47
N LYS A 19 8.73 -16.24 2.32
CA LYS A 19 8.55 -16.90 1.01
C LYS A 19 7.27 -16.46 0.33
N LYS A 20 6.14 -16.45 1.05
CA LYS A 20 4.86 -16.04 0.50
C LYS A 20 4.88 -14.59 0.01
N ILE A 21 5.53 -13.67 0.73
CA ILE A 21 5.69 -12.27 0.30
C ILE A 21 6.53 -12.21 -0.97
N ILE A 22 7.68 -12.88 -0.98
CA ILE A 22 8.62 -12.91 -2.11
C ILE A 22 7.90 -13.39 -3.37
N ASP A 23 7.16 -14.50 -3.29
CA ASP A 23 6.47 -15.10 -4.43
C ASP A 23 5.28 -14.24 -4.88
N GLN A 24 4.44 -13.78 -3.96
CA GLN A 24 3.23 -13.05 -4.29
C GLN A 24 3.49 -11.66 -4.88
N PHE A 25 4.53 -10.97 -4.40
CA PHE A 25 4.88 -9.60 -4.83
C PHE A 25 6.12 -9.55 -5.73
N ASN A 26 6.59 -10.69 -6.18
CA ASN A 26 7.71 -10.81 -7.12
C ASN A 26 8.94 -10.03 -6.64
N VAL A 27 9.34 -10.25 -5.38
CA VAL A 27 10.50 -9.61 -4.77
C VAL A 27 11.78 -10.28 -5.25
N VAL A 28 12.64 -9.55 -5.94
CA VAL A 28 13.94 -10.07 -6.37
C VAL A 28 14.91 -10.02 -5.20
N THR A 29 15.32 -11.19 -4.71
CA THR A 29 16.19 -11.36 -3.55
C THR A 29 17.04 -12.61 -3.70
N PRO A 30 18.27 -12.66 -3.12
CA PRO A 30 19.06 -13.89 -3.07
C PRO A 30 18.44 -15.02 -2.25
N GLY A 31 17.51 -14.70 -1.34
CA GLY A 31 16.81 -15.66 -0.49
C GLY A 31 16.16 -15.01 0.73
N ILE A 32 15.47 -15.84 1.54
CA ILE A 32 14.75 -15.38 2.74
C ILE A 32 15.69 -14.84 3.82
N ASP A 33 16.95 -15.26 3.84
CA ASP A 33 17.96 -14.83 4.80
C ASP A 33 18.69 -13.55 4.36
N ALA A 34 18.32 -12.99 3.20
CA ALA A 34 18.92 -11.77 2.69
C ALA A 34 18.64 -10.59 3.64
N LYS A 35 19.67 -9.79 3.91
CA LYS A 35 19.49 -8.57 4.70
C LYS A 35 18.62 -7.57 3.91
N ALA A 36 17.66 -6.94 4.56
CA ALA A 36 16.83 -5.92 3.94
C ALA A 36 17.66 -4.79 3.29
N SER A 37 18.81 -4.45 3.85
CA SER A 37 19.74 -3.46 3.31
C SER A 37 20.42 -3.87 1.99
N SER A 38 20.34 -5.15 1.60
CA SER A 38 20.88 -5.64 0.32
C SER A 38 19.86 -5.60 -0.81
N LEU A 39 18.59 -5.30 -0.51
CA LEU A 39 17.55 -5.19 -1.51
C LEU A 39 17.59 -3.82 -2.18
N SER A 40 17.25 -3.77 -3.49
CA SER A 40 16.97 -2.48 -4.13
C SER A 40 15.76 -1.81 -3.49
N GLY A 41 15.64 -0.47 -3.62
CA GLY A 41 14.52 0.29 -3.04
C GLY A 41 13.16 -0.28 -3.44
N GLY A 42 12.96 -0.59 -4.72
CA GLY A 42 11.71 -1.19 -5.20
C GLY A 42 11.43 -2.58 -4.62
N ASN A 43 12.44 -3.44 -4.47
CA ASN A 43 12.25 -4.75 -3.85
C ASN A 43 11.98 -4.66 -2.34
N LEU A 44 12.62 -3.72 -1.66
CA LEU A 44 12.32 -3.43 -0.26
C LEU A 44 10.87 -2.91 -0.10
N GLN A 45 10.44 -2.01 -0.98
CA GLN A 45 9.06 -1.48 -1.00
C GLN A 45 8.04 -2.62 -1.18
N LYS A 46 8.23 -3.48 -2.19
CA LYS A 46 7.37 -4.66 -2.42
C LYS A 46 7.30 -5.56 -1.18
N PHE A 47 8.43 -5.82 -0.54
CA PHE A 47 8.48 -6.68 0.64
C PHE A 47 7.74 -6.07 1.83
N VAL A 48 7.98 -4.79 2.12
CA VAL A 48 7.33 -4.08 3.24
C VAL A 48 5.82 -4.03 3.05
N ILE A 49 5.35 -3.64 1.86
CA ILE A 49 3.91 -3.56 1.56
C ILE A 49 3.27 -4.95 1.60
N GLY A 50 3.89 -5.94 1.00
CA GLY A 50 3.41 -7.32 1.01
C GLY A 50 3.29 -7.87 2.44
N ARG A 51 4.25 -7.55 3.30
CA ARG A 51 4.21 -7.90 4.73
C ARG A 51 2.97 -7.32 5.41
N GLU A 52 2.71 -6.02 5.23
CA GLU A 52 1.56 -5.36 5.87
C GLU A 52 0.22 -5.90 5.34
N ILE A 53 0.10 -6.11 4.03
CA ILE A 53 -1.11 -6.69 3.41
C ILE A 53 -1.39 -8.10 3.95
N LEU A 54 -0.37 -8.95 4.05
CA LEU A 54 -0.56 -10.33 4.51
C LEU A 54 -0.91 -10.45 5.99
N THR A 55 -0.68 -9.43 6.81
CA THR A 55 -1.13 -9.41 8.21
C THR A 55 -2.64 -9.23 8.35
N LYS A 56 -3.34 -8.85 7.28
CA LYS A 56 -4.78 -8.59 7.24
C LYS A 56 -5.22 -7.66 8.39
N PRO A 57 -4.68 -6.44 8.47
CA PRO A 57 -4.98 -5.51 9.56
C PRO A 57 -6.44 -5.04 9.48
N LYS A 58 -7.00 -4.56 10.59
CA LYS A 58 -8.31 -3.89 10.56
C LYS A 58 -8.26 -2.50 9.91
N LEU A 59 -7.13 -1.82 10.05
CA LEU A 59 -6.82 -0.53 9.45
C LEU A 59 -5.41 -0.57 8.87
N LEU A 60 -5.27 -0.19 7.61
CA LEU A 60 -4.00 0.00 6.92
C LEU A 60 -3.87 1.47 6.49
N ILE A 61 -2.81 2.13 6.92
CA ILE A 61 -2.43 3.46 6.43
C ILE A 61 -1.15 3.29 5.64
N ILE A 62 -1.16 3.70 4.37
CA ILE A 62 -0.04 3.48 3.45
C ILE A 62 0.21 4.73 2.62
N SER A 63 1.49 5.08 2.47
CA SER A 63 1.91 6.24 1.70
C SER A 63 2.72 5.79 0.48
N HIS A 64 2.34 6.28 -0.70
CA HIS A 64 2.98 6.00 -1.99
C HIS A 64 3.26 4.50 -2.22
N PRO A 65 2.23 3.62 -2.18
CA PRO A 65 2.44 2.17 -2.17
C PRO A 65 3.13 1.64 -3.42
N THR A 66 2.99 2.31 -4.57
CA THR A 66 3.53 1.85 -5.84
C THR A 66 4.75 2.64 -6.31
N TRP A 67 5.23 3.59 -5.50
CA TRP A 67 6.33 4.45 -5.93
C TRP A 67 7.65 3.68 -6.07
N GLY A 68 8.30 3.84 -7.25
CA GLY A 68 9.62 3.26 -7.51
C GLY A 68 9.66 1.75 -7.71
N ILE A 69 8.53 1.13 -8.00
CA ILE A 69 8.41 -0.29 -8.34
C ILE A 69 8.07 -0.48 -9.83
N ASP A 70 8.22 -1.69 -10.33
CA ASP A 70 7.85 -2.02 -11.72
C ASP A 70 6.33 -2.18 -11.89
N ALA A 71 5.84 -1.99 -13.13
CA ALA A 71 4.42 -2.01 -13.46
C ALA A 71 3.71 -3.33 -13.08
N GLY A 72 4.40 -4.47 -13.13
CA GLY A 72 3.83 -5.74 -12.72
C GLY A 72 3.57 -5.81 -11.23
N ALA A 73 4.52 -5.33 -10.42
CA ALA A 73 4.36 -5.24 -8.98
C ALA A 73 3.34 -4.18 -8.56
N GLU A 74 3.31 -3.04 -9.26
CA GLU A 74 2.29 -2.01 -9.08
C GLU A 74 0.87 -2.58 -9.20
N HIS A 75 0.59 -3.27 -10.30
CA HIS A 75 -0.70 -3.92 -10.52
C HIS A 75 -1.03 -4.95 -9.42
N ALA A 76 -0.05 -5.78 -9.02
CA ALA A 76 -0.25 -6.77 -7.97
C ALA A 76 -0.59 -6.13 -6.61
N ILE A 77 0.08 -5.02 -6.26
CA ILE A 77 -0.19 -4.27 -5.02
C ILE A 77 -1.57 -3.63 -5.06
N ARG A 78 -1.94 -2.91 -6.14
CA ARG A 78 -3.26 -2.30 -6.31
C ARG A 78 -4.37 -3.34 -6.15
N LYS A 79 -4.26 -4.48 -6.85
CA LYS A 79 -5.20 -5.59 -6.74
C LYS A 79 -5.29 -6.12 -5.30
N SER A 80 -4.16 -6.30 -4.63
CA SER A 80 -4.13 -6.80 -3.26
C SER A 80 -4.76 -5.84 -2.25
N LEU A 81 -4.60 -4.53 -2.43
CA LEU A 81 -5.25 -3.50 -1.62
C LEU A 81 -6.78 -3.53 -1.81
N ILE A 82 -7.26 -3.64 -3.05
CA ILE A 82 -8.69 -3.76 -3.36
C ILE A 82 -9.27 -5.03 -2.70
N GLU A 83 -8.60 -6.17 -2.81
CA GLU A 83 -9.04 -7.42 -2.19
C GLU A 83 -9.03 -7.33 -0.66
N LEU A 84 -8.03 -6.69 -0.07
CA LEU A 84 -7.95 -6.47 1.36
C LEU A 84 -9.12 -5.62 1.87
N ALA A 85 -9.47 -4.54 1.14
CA ALA A 85 -10.62 -3.70 1.46
C ALA A 85 -11.95 -4.46 1.36
N LYS A 86 -12.14 -5.29 0.31
CA LYS A 86 -13.32 -6.16 0.15
C LYS A 86 -13.47 -7.16 1.30
N ASN A 87 -12.37 -7.56 1.92
CA ASN A 87 -12.35 -8.45 3.07
C ASN A 87 -12.49 -7.73 4.43
N GLY A 88 -12.86 -6.45 4.42
CA GLY A 88 -13.23 -5.68 5.61
C GLY A 88 -12.10 -4.88 6.27
N THR A 89 -10.94 -4.75 5.64
CA THR A 89 -9.90 -3.81 6.09
C THR A 89 -10.25 -2.39 5.66
N SER A 90 -10.23 -1.43 6.59
CA SER A 90 -10.25 -0.01 6.26
C SER A 90 -8.87 0.41 5.76
N ILE A 91 -8.79 1.09 4.60
CA ILE A 91 -7.50 1.49 4.00
C ILE A 91 -7.50 2.99 3.76
N ILE A 92 -6.44 3.66 4.21
CA ILE A 92 -6.12 5.04 3.88
C ILE A 92 -4.86 5.02 3.02
N VAL A 93 -5.00 5.48 1.77
CA VAL A 93 -3.87 5.63 0.85
C VAL A 93 -3.53 7.11 0.73
N ILE A 94 -2.27 7.44 0.89
CA ILE A 94 -1.73 8.78 0.69
C ILE A 94 -0.84 8.72 -0.56
N SER A 95 -1.21 9.42 -1.62
CA SER A 95 -0.47 9.44 -2.89
C SER A 95 -0.69 10.76 -3.62
N GLN A 96 0.23 11.10 -4.52
CA GLN A 96 0.07 12.17 -5.50
C GLN A 96 -0.29 11.61 -6.88
N ASP A 97 -0.25 10.30 -7.04
CA ASP A 97 -0.63 9.60 -8.25
C ASP A 97 -2.16 9.50 -8.32
N LEU A 98 -2.77 10.34 -9.13
CA LEU A 98 -4.23 10.39 -9.28
C LEU A 98 -4.76 9.15 -9.98
N ASP A 99 -4.03 8.56 -10.93
CA ASP A 99 -4.46 7.35 -11.62
C ASP A 99 -4.55 6.18 -10.63
N GLU A 100 -3.55 6.04 -9.75
CA GLU A 100 -3.59 5.08 -8.65
C GLU A 100 -4.80 5.32 -7.74
N LEU A 101 -4.99 6.56 -7.26
CA LEU A 101 -6.06 6.89 -6.32
C LEU A 101 -7.45 6.66 -6.90
N PHE A 102 -7.67 7.03 -8.17
CA PHE A 102 -8.96 6.81 -8.84
C PHE A 102 -9.25 5.34 -9.09
N GLU A 103 -8.22 4.52 -9.31
CA GLU A 103 -8.37 3.07 -9.50
C GLU A 103 -8.75 2.33 -8.20
N ILE A 104 -8.11 2.68 -7.07
CA ILE A 104 -8.22 1.85 -5.86
C ILE A 104 -9.11 2.44 -4.76
N SER A 105 -9.50 3.72 -4.84
CA SER A 105 -10.21 4.41 -3.75
C SER A 105 -11.71 4.58 -4.05
N HIS A 106 -12.53 4.49 -3.00
CA HIS A 106 -13.96 4.82 -3.08
C HIS A 106 -14.19 6.33 -2.98
N SER A 107 -13.32 7.04 -2.24
CA SER A 107 -13.40 8.47 -2.04
C SER A 107 -12.00 9.07 -1.90
N ILE A 108 -11.88 10.33 -2.29
CA ILE A 108 -10.65 11.12 -2.25
C ILE A 108 -10.89 12.40 -1.47
N SER A 109 -9.92 12.79 -0.64
CA SER A 109 -9.81 14.10 -0.02
C SER A 109 -8.44 14.69 -0.32
N VAL A 110 -8.35 16.00 -0.47
CA VAL A 110 -7.12 16.71 -0.80
C VAL A 110 -6.61 17.46 0.42
N ILE A 111 -5.31 17.38 0.68
CA ILE A 111 -4.63 18.20 1.68
C ILE A 111 -3.88 19.32 0.96
N PHE A 112 -4.17 20.57 1.33
CA PHE A 112 -3.48 21.74 0.84
C PHE A 112 -3.24 22.72 1.99
N ASN A 113 -2.01 23.19 2.17
CA ASN A 113 -1.61 24.11 3.23
C ASN A 113 -2.12 23.74 4.64
N GLY A 114 -2.13 22.46 4.98
CA GLY A 114 -2.59 21.97 6.28
C GLY A 114 -4.10 21.85 6.45
N GLN A 115 -4.86 22.14 5.41
CA GLN A 115 -6.32 21.98 5.37
C GLN A 115 -6.69 20.75 4.57
N LEU A 116 -7.69 20.00 5.07
CA LEU A 116 -8.24 18.82 4.40
C LEU A 116 -9.58 19.20 3.76
N SER A 117 -9.71 18.95 2.46
CA SER A 117 -11.01 19.14 1.77
C SER A 117 -12.06 18.16 2.32
N LYS A 118 -13.33 18.43 1.99
CA LYS A 118 -14.36 17.39 2.13
C LYS A 118 -14.00 16.16 1.32
N SER A 119 -14.61 15.03 1.66
CA SER A 119 -14.45 13.77 0.93
C SER A 119 -15.36 13.75 -0.30
N TYR A 120 -14.81 13.35 -1.45
CA TYR A 120 -15.52 13.20 -2.71
C TYR A 120 -15.51 11.75 -3.12
N GLU A 121 -16.65 11.19 -3.50
CA GLU A 121 -16.70 9.87 -4.13
C GLU A 121 -16.00 9.91 -5.49
N THR A 122 -15.10 8.97 -5.75
CA THR A 122 -14.28 8.94 -6.99
C THR A 122 -15.12 8.89 -8.26
N LYS A 123 -16.30 8.26 -8.21
CA LYS A 123 -17.23 8.21 -9.35
C LYS A 123 -17.93 9.54 -9.65
N ASN A 124 -17.90 10.52 -8.74
CA ASN A 124 -18.63 11.79 -8.80
C ASN A 124 -17.71 13.01 -8.94
N ILE A 125 -16.42 12.81 -9.06
CA ILE A 125 -15.42 13.88 -9.22
C ILE A 125 -14.44 13.52 -10.32
N SER A 126 -13.99 14.51 -11.08
CA SER A 126 -12.99 14.35 -12.14
C SER A 126 -11.56 14.56 -11.63
N VAL A 127 -10.58 14.01 -12.37
CA VAL A 127 -9.16 14.27 -12.15
C VAL A 127 -8.83 15.78 -12.17
N SER A 128 -9.48 16.52 -13.10
CA SER A 128 -9.27 17.97 -13.22
C SER A 128 -9.77 18.73 -11.99
N GLU A 129 -10.89 18.33 -11.40
CA GLU A 129 -11.42 18.96 -10.18
C GLU A 129 -10.52 18.67 -8.97
N ILE A 130 -10.02 17.43 -8.83
CA ILE A 130 -9.03 17.10 -7.80
C ILE A 130 -7.74 17.92 -8.02
N GLY A 131 -7.28 18.06 -9.26
CA GLY A 131 -6.13 18.90 -9.59
C GLY A 131 -6.30 20.37 -9.18
N LEU A 132 -7.50 20.92 -9.33
CA LEU A 132 -7.79 22.31 -8.87
C LEU A 132 -7.73 22.41 -7.33
N LEU A 133 -8.28 21.43 -6.61
CA LEU A 133 -8.18 21.37 -5.15
C LEU A 133 -6.72 21.24 -4.69
N MET A 134 -5.90 20.43 -5.37
CA MET A 134 -4.46 20.32 -5.09
C MET A 134 -3.72 21.63 -5.32
N GLY A 135 -4.23 22.51 -6.21
CA GLY A 135 -3.76 23.88 -6.40
C GLY A 135 -4.37 24.91 -5.43
N GLY A 136 -5.15 24.48 -4.44
CA GLY A 136 -5.76 25.33 -3.42
C GLY A 136 -7.04 26.04 -3.84
N LYS A 137 -7.65 25.70 -4.98
CA LYS A 137 -8.93 26.25 -5.41
C LYS A 137 -10.09 25.45 -4.83
N GLY A 138 -10.91 26.08 -3.97
CA GLY A 138 -12.13 25.46 -3.41
C GLY A 138 -11.87 24.57 -2.17
N ILE A 139 -10.78 24.81 -1.47
CA ILE A 139 -10.55 24.34 -0.11
C ILE A 139 -10.85 25.54 0.81
N ASP A 140 -12.08 25.61 1.28
CA ASP A 140 -12.59 26.59 2.27
C ASP A 140 -12.78 25.88 3.63
#